data_0bc42a91272c77e759c8ed89961f861a
#
_entry.id   0bc42a91272c77e759c8ed89961f861a
#
_cell.length_a   1.000
_cell.length_b   1.000
_cell.length_c   1.000
_cell.angle_alpha   90.00
_cell.angle_beta   90.00
_cell.angle_gamma   90.00
#
_symmetry.space_group_name_H-M   'P 1'
#
loop_
_entity.id
_entity.type
_entity.pdbx_description
1 polymer ?
#
loop_
_entity_poly.entity_id
_entity_poly.type
_entity_poly.pdbx_seq_one_letter_code
_entity_poly.pdbx_strand_id
1 'polypeptide(L)'
;ADQWIGWGNTYVVMGGLMLLCALATLWAPEPEHVAKPPRSLGEAVSAPLQEFFTRRGALAVLLLIVLYKLGDAFAGALSTTFLIRGAGYTPTEVGAVNKVMGMAATVVGALAGGLVMSRWTLYRSLMVFGLLQAVSNLGYWVIAVSPKSIWLMGAAVGLENLCGGLGTAAFVGLLMALCRQLG
;
A
#
# COMPACT_ATOMS: atom_id res chain seq x y z
N ALA A 1 14.47 -12.81 -13.08
CA ALA A 1 15.42 -13.41 -12.14
C ALA A 1 15.95 -14.75 -12.69
N ASP A 2 15.07 -15.63 -13.14
CA ASP A 2 15.43 -16.98 -13.61
C ASP A 2 16.40 -16.99 -14.81
N GLN A 3 16.26 -16.04 -15.74
CA GLN A 3 17.08 -15.95 -16.96
C GLN A 3 18.49 -15.32 -16.74
N TRP A 4 18.73 -14.60 -15.64
CA TRP A 4 19.96 -13.83 -15.45
C TRP A 4 20.84 -14.36 -14.30
N ILE A 5 20.27 -14.63 -13.17
CA ILE A 5 21.02 -14.98 -11.94
C ILE A 5 20.51 -16.24 -11.23
N GLY A 6 19.39 -16.81 -11.70
CA GLY A 6 18.71 -17.92 -11.02
C GLY A 6 18.03 -17.49 -9.70
N TRP A 7 17.05 -18.26 -9.29
CA TRP A 7 16.26 -17.94 -8.09
C TRP A 7 17.09 -17.95 -6.80
N GLY A 8 18.03 -18.91 -6.67
CA GLY A 8 18.87 -19.00 -5.48
C GLY A 8 19.70 -17.75 -5.24
N ASN A 9 20.43 -17.28 -6.27
CA ASN A 9 21.25 -16.07 -6.16
C ASN A 9 20.39 -14.81 -5.96
N THR A 10 19.18 -14.77 -6.51
CA THR A 10 18.23 -13.66 -6.27
C THR A 10 17.90 -13.53 -4.78
N TYR A 11 17.59 -14.65 -4.12
CA TYR A 11 17.32 -14.65 -2.67
C TYR A 11 18.54 -14.29 -1.83
N VAL A 12 19.73 -14.72 -2.24
CA VAL A 12 21.00 -14.32 -1.56
C VAL A 12 21.22 -12.81 -1.66
N VAL A 13 21.03 -12.22 -2.83
CA VAL A 13 21.12 -10.75 -3.01
C VAL A 13 20.07 -10.01 -2.18
N MET A 14 18.83 -10.46 -2.18
CA MET A 14 17.78 -9.87 -1.35
C MET A 14 18.10 -9.98 0.15
N GLY A 15 18.58 -11.14 0.60
CA GLY A 15 19.04 -11.34 1.98
C GLY A 15 20.19 -10.42 2.35
N GLY A 16 21.18 -10.27 1.47
CA GLY A 16 22.30 -9.35 1.66
C GLY A 16 21.86 -7.88 1.78
N LEU A 17 20.94 -7.44 0.92
CA LEU A 17 20.35 -6.10 1.01
C LEU A 17 19.58 -5.88 2.32
N MET A 18 18.82 -6.88 2.78
CA MET A 18 18.13 -6.81 4.07
C MET A 18 19.11 -6.70 5.25
N LEU A 19 20.23 -7.45 5.21
CA LEU A 19 21.28 -7.32 6.23
C LEU A 19 21.93 -5.93 6.22
N LEU A 20 22.19 -5.34 5.06
CA LEU A 20 22.71 -3.97 4.97
C LEU A 20 21.72 -2.96 5.55
N CYS A 21 20.41 -3.10 5.27
CA CYS A 21 19.39 -2.26 5.89
C CYS A 21 19.34 -2.43 7.42
N ALA A 22 19.46 -3.67 7.92
CA ALA A 22 19.52 -3.93 9.35
C ALA A 22 20.74 -3.29 10.01
N LEU A 23 21.91 -3.37 9.38
CA LEU A 23 23.13 -2.69 9.86
C LEU A 23 22.98 -1.17 9.85
N ALA A 24 22.35 -0.59 8.81
CA ALA A 24 22.07 0.85 8.78
C ALA A 24 21.12 1.28 9.92
N THR A 25 20.17 0.43 10.29
CA THR A 25 19.25 0.69 11.43
C THR A 25 20.01 0.71 12.76
N LEU A 26 21.04 -0.13 12.94
CA LEU A 26 21.86 -0.12 14.16
C LEU A 26 22.68 1.18 14.34
N TRP A 27 22.94 1.90 13.25
CA TRP A 27 23.65 3.18 13.28
C TRP A 27 22.70 4.40 13.33
N ALA A 28 21.40 4.17 13.24
CA ALA A 28 20.43 5.25 13.34
C ALA A 28 20.37 5.77 14.78
N PRO A 29 20.42 7.11 15.00
CA PRO A 29 20.25 7.67 16.33
C PRO A 29 18.85 7.37 16.86
N GLU A 30 18.77 6.93 18.12
CA GLU A 30 17.49 6.71 18.77
C GLU A 30 16.78 8.05 19.02
N PRO A 31 15.45 8.12 18.84
CA PRO A 31 14.68 9.32 19.15
C PRO A 31 14.74 9.62 20.67
N GLU A 32 14.93 10.89 21.03
CA GLU A 32 15.14 11.33 22.42
C GLU A 32 13.94 11.08 23.35
N HIS A 33 12.76 10.79 22.82
CA HIS A 33 11.54 10.53 23.59
C HIS A 33 11.11 9.07 23.46
N VAL A 34 11.72 8.23 24.28
CA VAL A 34 11.28 6.84 24.41
C VAL A 34 10.18 6.80 25.48
N ALA A 35 8.96 6.49 25.08
CA ALA A 35 7.92 6.08 26.00
C ALA A 35 8.46 4.92 26.88
N LYS A 36 8.18 4.93 28.18
CA LYS A 36 8.66 3.87 29.08
C LYS A 36 8.30 2.50 28.49
N PRO A 37 9.27 1.60 28.30
CA PRO A 37 8.99 0.29 27.74
C PRO A 37 7.97 -0.45 28.62
N PRO A 38 7.03 -1.18 28.02
CA PRO A 38 6.05 -1.95 28.77
C PRO A 38 6.76 -2.99 29.63
N ARG A 39 6.30 -3.19 30.86
CA ARG A 39 6.92 -4.09 31.85
C ARG A 39 6.69 -5.56 31.53
N SER A 40 5.70 -5.89 30.72
CA SER A 40 5.37 -7.25 30.32
C SER A 40 4.77 -7.29 28.90
N LEU A 41 4.87 -8.44 28.23
CA LEU A 41 4.24 -8.67 26.94
C LEU A 41 2.71 -8.50 27.00
N GLY A 42 2.09 -8.87 28.14
CA GLY A 42 0.67 -8.65 28.36
C GLY A 42 0.32 -7.16 28.37
N GLU A 43 1.08 -6.33 29.08
CA GLU A 43 0.90 -4.89 29.13
C GLU A 43 1.14 -4.24 27.75
N ALA A 44 2.15 -4.71 27.01
CA ALA A 44 2.45 -4.23 25.66
C ALA A 44 1.30 -4.40 24.67
N VAL A 45 0.46 -5.42 24.86
CA VAL A 45 -0.67 -5.70 23.97
C VAL A 45 -1.98 -5.17 24.56
N SER A 46 -2.24 -5.41 25.85
CA SER A 46 -3.54 -5.07 26.47
C SER A 46 -3.74 -3.58 26.67
N ALA A 47 -2.70 -2.81 27.03
CA ALA A 47 -2.83 -1.40 27.28
C ALA A 47 -3.24 -0.60 26.02
N PRO A 48 -2.57 -0.74 24.85
CA PRO A 48 -2.99 -0.06 23.64
C PRO A 48 -4.37 -0.50 23.15
N LEU A 49 -4.72 -1.79 23.30
CA LEU A 49 -6.04 -2.28 22.90
C LEU A 49 -7.14 -1.71 23.80
N GLN A 50 -6.97 -1.72 25.11
CA GLN A 50 -7.94 -1.14 26.04
C GLN A 50 -8.10 0.36 25.79
N GLU A 51 -7.01 1.10 25.63
CA GLU A 51 -7.07 2.52 25.33
C GLU A 51 -7.79 2.79 24.00
N PHE A 52 -7.50 2.02 22.95
CA PHE A 52 -8.18 2.15 21.67
C PHE A 52 -9.67 1.88 21.79
N PHE A 53 -10.08 0.76 22.41
CA PHE A 53 -11.50 0.37 22.50
C PHE A 53 -12.33 1.22 23.49
N THR A 54 -11.67 1.94 24.40
CA THR A 54 -12.36 2.88 25.33
C THR A 54 -12.79 4.17 24.61
N ARG A 55 -12.21 4.47 23.44
CA ARG A 55 -12.54 5.68 22.67
C ARG A 55 -13.91 5.59 22.01
N ARG A 56 -14.65 6.68 22.05
CA ARG A 56 -15.90 6.80 21.28
C ARG A 56 -15.61 6.68 19.79
N GLY A 57 -16.23 5.70 19.14
CA GLY A 57 -16.06 5.47 17.70
C GLY A 57 -14.89 4.55 17.31
N ALA A 58 -14.17 3.95 18.26
CA ALA A 58 -13.06 3.02 17.98
C ALA A 58 -13.44 1.92 16.97
N LEU A 59 -14.64 1.34 17.12
CA LEU A 59 -15.14 0.31 16.22
C LEU A 59 -15.35 0.84 14.79
N ALA A 60 -15.84 2.06 14.65
CA ALA A 60 -16.04 2.68 13.34
C ALA A 60 -14.71 2.97 12.65
N VAL A 61 -13.70 3.42 13.41
CA VAL A 61 -12.34 3.63 12.91
C VAL A 61 -11.69 2.31 12.51
N LEU A 62 -11.83 1.26 13.33
CA LEU A 62 -11.32 -0.07 13.03
C LEU A 62 -11.97 -0.63 11.76
N LEU A 63 -13.30 -0.49 11.64
CA LEU A 63 -14.04 -0.91 10.46
C LEU A 63 -13.58 -0.15 9.21
N LEU A 64 -13.35 1.16 9.32
CA LEU A 64 -12.82 1.98 8.23
C LEU A 64 -11.44 1.48 7.79
N ILE A 65 -10.53 1.22 8.74
CA ILE A 65 -9.19 0.69 8.47
C ILE A 65 -9.27 -0.65 7.73
N VAL A 66 -10.09 -1.58 8.26
CA VAL A 66 -10.24 -2.92 7.68
C VAL A 66 -10.87 -2.84 6.29
N LEU A 67 -11.97 -2.12 6.11
CA LEU A 67 -12.66 -2.03 4.82
C LEU A 67 -11.79 -1.33 3.77
N TYR A 68 -11.06 -0.29 4.16
CA TYR A 68 -10.16 0.43 3.25
C TYR A 68 -9.06 -0.49 2.72
N LYS A 69 -8.41 -1.24 3.61
CA LYS A 69 -7.35 -2.19 3.24
C LYS A 69 -7.86 -3.46 2.58
N LEU A 70 -9.04 -3.91 2.94
CA LEU A 70 -9.65 -5.10 2.33
C LEU A 70 -9.92 -4.88 0.84
N GLY A 71 -10.48 -3.71 0.47
CA GLY A 71 -10.70 -3.35 -0.93
C GLY A 71 -9.41 -3.35 -1.76
N ASP A 72 -8.36 -2.75 -1.21
CA ASP A 72 -7.03 -2.68 -1.82
C ASP A 72 -6.41 -4.08 -2.01
N ALA A 73 -6.49 -4.94 -0.99
CA ALA A 73 -5.98 -6.30 -1.03
C ALA A 73 -6.73 -7.20 -2.04
N PHE A 74 -8.05 -7.08 -2.11
CA PHE A 74 -8.85 -7.82 -3.10
C PHE A 74 -8.57 -7.35 -4.52
N ALA A 75 -8.50 -6.04 -4.76
CA ALA A 75 -8.16 -5.49 -6.07
C ALA A 75 -6.81 -6.02 -6.54
N GLY A 76 -5.77 -5.94 -5.71
CA GLY A 76 -4.43 -6.43 -6.06
C GLY A 76 -4.35 -7.93 -6.31
N ALA A 77 -5.08 -8.75 -5.54
CA ALA A 77 -5.09 -10.20 -5.71
C ALA A 77 -5.85 -10.64 -6.97
N LEU A 78 -6.97 -9.97 -7.27
CA LEU A 78 -7.83 -10.35 -8.41
C LEU A 78 -7.33 -9.78 -9.73
N SER A 79 -6.77 -8.57 -9.75
CA SER A 79 -6.31 -7.90 -10.98
C SER A 79 -5.24 -8.70 -11.71
N THR A 80 -4.22 -9.20 -11.02
CA THR A 80 -3.18 -10.04 -11.63
C THR A 80 -3.75 -11.34 -12.19
N THR A 81 -4.64 -12.01 -11.44
CA THR A 81 -5.29 -13.24 -11.88
C THR A 81 -6.19 -13.00 -13.09
N PHE A 82 -6.94 -11.90 -13.10
CA PHE A 82 -7.79 -11.49 -14.21
C PHE A 82 -6.97 -11.21 -15.47
N LEU A 83 -5.88 -10.44 -15.36
CA LEU A 83 -5.03 -10.11 -16.50
C LEU A 83 -4.45 -11.37 -17.16
N ILE A 84 -4.02 -12.36 -16.38
CA ILE A 84 -3.40 -13.58 -16.90
C ILE A 84 -4.48 -14.55 -17.41
N ARG A 85 -5.50 -14.86 -16.61
CA ARG A 85 -6.48 -15.92 -16.90
C ARG A 85 -7.71 -15.41 -17.64
N GLY A 86 -8.13 -14.17 -17.42
CA GLY A 86 -9.32 -13.57 -18.02
C GLY A 86 -9.01 -12.83 -19.31
N ALA A 87 -8.03 -11.96 -19.31
CA ALA A 87 -7.67 -11.12 -20.45
C ALA A 87 -6.58 -11.74 -21.36
N GLY A 88 -5.98 -12.89 -20.97
CA GLY A 88 -5.04 -13.65 -21.78
C GLY A 88 -3.67 -13.01 -21.98
N TYR A 89 -3.24 -12.16 -21.04
CA TYR A 89 -1.87 -11.64 -21.05
C TYR A 89 -0.90 -12.67 -20.48
N THR A 90 0.33 -12.67 -20.98
CA THR A 90 1.37 -13.54 -20.45
C THR A 90 1.87 -13.02 -19.09
N PRO A 91 2.33 -13.91 -18.18
CA PRO A 91 2.93 -13.49 -16.90
C PRO A 91 4.10 -12.49 -17.07
N THR A 92 4.85 -12.63 -18.17
CA THR A 92 5.96 -11.72 -18.51
C THR A 92 5.46 -10.32 -18.85
N GLU A 93 4.41 -10.20 -19.68
CA GLU A 93 3.79 -8.90 -20.02
C GLU A 93 3.25 -8.21 -18.76
N VAL A 94 2.48 -8.93 -17.95
CA VAL A 94 1.90 -8.41 -16.71
C VAL A 94 3.00 -8.00 -15.72
N GLY A 95 4.02 -8.85 -15.57
CA GLY A 95 5.16 -8.56 -14.68
C GLY A 95 5.96 -7.34 -15.13
N ALA A 96 6.22 -7.18 -16.43
CA ALA A 96 6.94 -6.03 -16.97
C ALA A 96 6.15 -4.72 -16.75
N VAL A 97 4.86 -4.71 -17.05
CA VAL A 97 3.99 -3.53 -16.88
C VAL A 97 3.86 -3.16 -15.40
N ASN A 98 3.60 -4.13 -14.52
CA ASN A 98 3.52 -3.87 -13.08
C ASN A 98 4.82 -3.33 -12.52
N LYS A 99 5.97 -3.88 -12.96
CA LYS A 99 7.28 -3.46 -12.46
C LYS A 99 7.67 -2.06 -12.92
N VAL A 100 7.41 -1.70 -14.17
CA VAL A 100 7.82 -0.40 -14.72
C VAL A 100 6.75 0.65 -14.44
N MET A 101 5.54 0.45 -14.94
CA MET A 101 4.47 1.44 -14.84
C MET A 101 3.81 1.42 -13.46
N GLY A 102 3.54 0.23 -12.90
CA GLY A 102 2.90 0.10 -11.60
C GLY A 102 3.74 0.73 -10.49
N MET A 103 5.03 0.37 -10.39
CA MET A 103 5.90 0.91 -9.35
C MET A 103 6.12 2.43 -9.48
N ALA A 104 6.38 2.93 -10.71
CA ALA A 104 6.52 4.35 -10.95
C ALA A 104 5.24 5.13 -10.60
N ALA A 105 4.08 4.62 -11.01
CA ALA A 105 2.78 5.21 -10.72
C ALA A 105 2.47 5.23 -9.19
N THR A 106 2.80 4.15 -8.47
CA THR A 106 2.63 4.09 -7.00
C THR A 106 3.47 5.17 -6.30
N VAL A 107 4.74 5.32 -6.68
CA VAL A 107 5.63 6.33 -6.10
C VAL A 107 5.11 7.74 -6.39
N VAL A 108 4.75 8.02 -7.65
CA VAL A 108 4.16 9.32 -8.03
C VAL A 108 2.86 9.57 -7.29
N GLY A 109 2.00 8.55 -7.16
CA GLY A 109 0.75 8.63 -6.43
C GLY A 109 0.97 8.94 -4.93
N ALA A 110 1.91 8.26 -4.28
CA ALA A 110 2.23 8.50 -2.88
C ALA A 110 2.77 9.93 -2.63
N LEU A 111 3.68 10.40 -3.49
CA LEU A 111 4.21 11.77 -3.42
C LEU A 111 3.12 12.83 -3.67
N ALA A 112 2.32 12.64 -4.72
CA ALA A 112 1.20 13.52 -5.03
C ALA A 112 0.15 13.50 -3.90
N GLY A 113 -0.13 12.34 -3.31
CA GLY A 113 -1.01 12.19 -2.17
C GLY A 113 -0.54 12.98 -0.96
N GLY A 114 0.73 12.88 -0.59
CA GLY A 114 1.34 13.67 0.46
C GLY A 114 1.24 15.19 0.20
N LEU A 115 1.52 15.61 -1.04
CA LEU A 115 1.43 17.01 -1.45
C LEU A 115 -0.02 17.55 -1.37
N VAL A 116 -1.00 16.77 -1.84
CA VAL A 116 -2.41 17.17 -1.76
C VAL A 116 -2.88 17.25 -0.31
N MET A 117 -2.46 16.30 0.52
CA MET A 117 -2.80 16.27 1.95
C MET A 117 -2.20 17.43 2.75
N SER A 118 -1.15 18.08 2.27
CA SER A 118 -0.64 19.32 2.88
C SER A 118 -1.64 20.49 2.80
N ARG A 119 -2.61 20.42 1.89
CA ARG A 119 -3.64 21.46 1.66
C ARG A 119 -5.06 21.00 1.98
N TRP A 120 -5.30 19.68 2.04
CA TRP A 120 -6.63 19.13 2.27
C TRP A 120 -6.74 18.53 3.67
N THR A 121 -7.98 18.47 4.17
CA THR A 121 -8.24 17.74 5.41
C THR A 121 -8.10 16.23 5.19
N LEU A 122 -7.69 15.51 6.21
CA LEU A 122 -7.51 14.06 6.17
C LEU A 122 -8.79 13.34 5.70
N TYR A 123 -9.95 13.75 6.21
CA TYR A 123 -11.24 13.17 5.82
C TYR A 123 -11.51 13.34 4.32
N ARG A 124 -11.30 14.55 3.79
CA ARG A 124 -11.49 14.83 2.36
C ARG A 124 -10.54 14.00 1.50
N SER A 125 -9.29 13.87 1.91
CA SER A 125 -8.28 13.08 1.20
C SER A 125 -8.66 11.60 1.17
N LEU A 126 -9.06 11.02 2.30
CA LEU A 126 -9.51 9.62 2.37
C LEU A 126 -10.72 9.36 1.47
N MET A 127 -11.73 10.24 1.49
CA MET A 127 -12.93 10.08 0.67
C MET A 127 -12.62 10.18 -0.83
N VAL A 128 -11.88 11.23 -1.23
CA VAL A 128 -11.57 11.45 -2.66
C VAL A 128 -10.63 10.37 -3.19
N PHE A 129 -9.58 10.02 -2.46
CA PHE A 129 -8.63 9.01 -2.91
C PHE A 129 -9.26 7.61 -2.91
N GLY A 130 -10.10 7.29 -1.93
CA GLY A 130 -10.86 6.04 -1.92
C GLY A 130 -11.84 5.96 -3.10
N LEU A 131 -12.51 7.06 -3.45
CA LEU A 131 -13.38 7.12 -4.63
C LEU A 131 -12.58 6.97 -5.94
N LEU A 132 -11.45 7.66 -6.05
CA LEU A 132 -10.54 7.52 -7.21
C LEU A 132 -10.06 6.07 -7.36
N GLN A 133 -9.71 5.41 -6.26
CA GLN A 133 -9.34 3.99 -6.25
C GLN A 133 -10.50 3.11 -6.74
N ALA A 134 -11.72 3.34 -6.26
CA ALA A 134 -12.88 2.58 -6.71
C ALA A 134 -13.15 2.78 -8.22
N VAL A 135 -13.04 4.02 -8.71
CA VAL A 135 -13.24 4.35 -10.12
C VAL A 135 -12.11 3.77 -10.99
N SER A 136 -10.85 3.76 -10.51
CA SER A 136 -9.74 3.21 -11.28
C SER A 136 -9.90 1.72 -11.58
N ASN A 137 -10.60 0.96 -10.73
CA ASN A 137 -10.92 -0.45 -10.97
C ASN A 137 -11.81 -0.67 -12.21
N LEU A 138 -12.56 0.35 -12.66
CA LEU A 138 -13.29 0.28 -13.92
C LEU A 138 -12.36 0.13 -15.15
N GLY A 139 -11.08 0.47 -15.01
CA GLY A 139 -10.08 0.19 -16.04
C GLY A 139 -9.97 -1.28 -16.39
N TYR A 140 -10.13 -2.18 -15.44
CA TYR A 140 -10.16 -3.63 -15.71
C TYR A 140 -11.42 -4.08 -16.45
N TRP A 141 -12.57 -3.45 -16.17
CA TRP A 141 -13.77 -3.68 -16.97
C TRP A 141 -13.57 -3.25 -18.44
N VAL A 142 -12.92 -2.11 -18.67
CA VAL A 142 -12.58 -1.67 -20.04
C VAL A 142 -11.67 -2.68 -20.72
N ILE A 143 -10.67 -3.24 -20.02
CA ILE A 143 -9.83 -4.33 -20.57
C ILE A 143 -10.69 -5.55 -20.94
N ALA A 144 -11.67 -5.91 -20.11
CA ALA A 144 -12.51 -7.09 -20.32
C ALA A 144 -13.37 -7.01 -21.61
N VAL A 145 -13.80 -5.79 -21.97
CA VAL A 145 -14.69 -5.57 -23.14
C VAL A 145 -13.93 -5.08 -24.40
N SER A 146 -12.62 -4.86 -24.29
CA SER A 146 -11.79 -4.33 -25.38
C SER A 146 -10.87 -5.40 -25.95
N PRO A 147 -10.40 -5.26 -27.21
CA PRO A 147 -9.36 -6.12 -27.75
C PRO A 147 -8.08 -6.05 -26.92
N LYS A 148 -7.32 -7.16 -26.85
CA LYS A 148 -6.06 -7.22 -26.12
C LYS A 148 -5.09 -6.12 -26.59
N SER A 149 -4.69 -5.23 -25.69
CA SER A 149 -3.76 -4.15 -25.96
C SER A 149 -2.85 -3.91 -24.75
N ILE A 150 -1.55 -3.97 -24.96
CA ILE A 150 -0.55 -3.77 -23.91
C ILE A 150 -0.58 -2.31 -23.36
N TRP A 151 -0.94 -1.35 -24.23
CA TRP A 151 -1.11 0.05 -23.83
C TRP A 151 -2.31 0.26 -22.93
N LEU A 152 -3.42 -0.41 -23.24
CA LEU A 152 -4.63 -0.35 -22.40
C LEU A 152 -4.37 -0.99 -21.04
N MET A 153 -3.69 -2.13 -21.02
CA MET A 153 -3.27 -2.75 -19.75
C MET A 153 -2.34 -1.82 -18.97
N GLY A 154 -1.34 -1.22 -19.61
CA GLY A 154 -0.43 -0.27 -18.98
C GLY A 154 -1.16 0.94 -18.40
N ALA A 155 -2.12 1.51 -19.11
CA ALA A 155 -2.93 2.63 -18.65
C ALA A 155 -3.78 2.25 -17.42
N ALA A 156 -4.47 1.12 -17.46
CA ALA A 156 -5.31 0.66 -16.35
C ALA A 156 -4.48 0.34 -15.10
N VAL A 157 -3.38 -0.42 -15.25
CA VAL A 157 -2.46 -0.75 -14.16
C VAL A 157 -1.79 0.50 -13.61
N GLY A 158 -1.37 1.42 -14.48
CA GLY A 158 -0.77 2.69 -14.07
C GLY A 158 -1.75 3.56 -13.27
N LEU A 159 -2.99 3.69 -13.75
CA LEU A 159 -4.03 4.46 -13.07
C LEU A 159 -4.39 3.86 -11.70
N GLU A 160 -4.59 2.53 -11.64
CA GLU A 160 -4.86 1.83 -10.39
C GLU A 160 -3.73 2.05 -9.36
N ASN A 161 -2.49 1.84 -9.77
CA ASN A 161 -1.33 2.01 -8.88
C ASN A 161 -1.13 3.47 -8.46
N LEU A 162 -1.42 4.44 -9.33
CA LEU A 162 -1.41 5.86 -8.98
C LEU A 162 -2.44 6.16 -7.89
N CYS A 163 -3.67 5.71 -8.07
CA CYS A 163 -4.74 5.86 -7.10
C CYS A 163 -4.45 5.12 -5.80
N GLY A 164 -3.87 3.91 -5.88
CA GLY A 164 -3.38 3.14 -4.72
C GLY A 164 -2.30 3.86 -3.94
N GLY A 165 -1.37 4.53 -4.63
CA GLY A 165 -0.36 5.38 -4.01
C GLY A 165 -0.96 6.58 -3.25
N LEU A 166 -1.90 7.30 -3.88
CA LEU A 166 -2.68 8.37 -3.24
C LEU A 166 -3.40 7.87 -1.98
N GLY A 167 -4.11 6.75 -2.11
CA GLY A 167 -4.85 6.11 -1.02
C GLY A 167 -3.94 5.68 0.13
N THR A 168 -2.78 5.11 -0.17
CA THR A 168 -1.79 4.70 0.83
C THR A 168 -1.25 5.90 1.60
N ALA A 169 -0.96 7.02 0.95
CA ALA A 169 -0.55 8.25 1.62
C ALA A 169 -1.60 8.73 2.63
N ALA A 170 -2.89 8.77 2.23
CA ALA A 170 -3.97 9.16 3.12
C ALA A 170 -4.18 8.17 4.29
N PHE A 171 -4.03 6.89 4.03
CA PHE A 171 -4.14 5.85 5.04
C PHE A 171 -3.02 5.94 6.10
N VAL A 172 -1.78 6.15 5.68
CA VAL A 172 -0.64 6.40 6.59
C VAL A 172 -0.89 7.68 7.41
N GLY A 173 -1.41 8.74 6.78
CA GLY A 173 -1.81 9.96 7.47
C GLY A 173 -2.88 9.72 8.54
N LEU A 174 -3.86 8.84 8.26
CA LEU A 174 -4.87 8.43 9.25
C LEU A 174 -4.22 7.71 10.44
N LEU A 175 -3.33 6.75 10.18
CA LEU A 175 -2.63 6.01 11.24
C LEU A 175 -1.79 6.95 12.11
N MET A 176 -1.05 7.88 11.49
CA MET A 176 -0.27 8.89 12.22
C MET A 176 -1.16 9.80 13.09
N ALA A 177 -2.32 10.23 12.56
CA ALA A 177 -3.26 11.04 13.32
C ALA A 177 -3.83 10.29 14.53
N LEU A 178 -4.11 8.99 14.39
CA LEU A 178 -4.56 8.14 15.49
C LEU A 178 -3.46 7.96 16.55
N CYS A 179 -2.22 7.71 16.14
CA CYS A 179 -1.09 7.59 17.06
C CYS A 179 -0.82 8.90 17.81
N ARG A 180 -0.93 10.07 17.14
CA ARG A 180 -0.74 11.37 17.79
C ARG A 180 -1.81 11.69 18.83
N GLN A 181 -2.98 11.10 18.74
CA GLN A 181 -4.03 11.24 19.75
C GLN A 181 -3.84 10.27 20.94
N LEU A 182 -2.88 9.34 20.82
CA LEU A 182 -2.54 8.34 21.84
C LEU A 182 -1.39 8.78 22.78
N GLY A 183 -0.64 9.81 22.43
CA GLY A 183 0.44 10.40 23.22
C GLY A 183 0.11 11.82 23.68
#